data_2342fd34c90e268283d7ca2c2737cba1
#
_entry.id   2342fd34c90e268283d7ca2c2737cba1
#
_cell.length_a   1.000
_cell.length_b   1.000
_cell.length_c   1.000
_cell.angle_alpha   90.00
_cell.angle_beta   90.00
_cell.angle_gamma   90.00
#
_symmetry.space_group_name_H-M   'P 1'
#
loop_
_entity.id
_entity.type
_entity.pdbx_description
1 polymer ?
#
loop_
_entity_poly.entity_id
_entity_poly.type
_entity_poly.pdbx_seq_one_letter_code
_entity_poly.pdbx_strand_id
1 'polypeptide(L)'
;MSEKVTFWFDVSCPFCWITSRWIKEVEQVRDITIDWVPMSLSVLNDGRDLDPDYMKKMEANWGPARVFAAVATREPEKLDELYTILGTKIHHGQQGGKQGYGAYNELIREALADAGLDPAYADVADTDTVDDKLRAFHQTAMDEVGNDVGTPVVKIRRHRILRPGAHPRSPRRRSRRAFRRLRAARQLPIFL
;
A
#
# COMPACT_ATOMS: atom_id res chain seq x y z
N MET A 1 -8.86 -24.19 6.12
CA MET A 1 -7.96 -23.21 6.78
C MET A 1 -7.70 -22.08 5.80
N SER A 2 -8.09 -20.86 6.17
CA SER A 2 -7.87 -19.67 5.34
C SER A 2 -6.38 -19.46 5.05
N GLU A 3 -6.05 -19.11 3.81
CA GLU A 3 -4.68 -18.80 3.42
C GLU A 3 -4.38 -17.34 3.73
N LYS A 4 -3.31 -17.06 4.50
CA LYS A 4 -2.93 -15.70 4.85
C LYS A 4 -2.19 -15.03 3.69
N VAL A 5 -2.66 -13.86 3.30
CA VAL A 5 -2.04 -12.95 2.33
C VAL A 5 -1.60 -11.70 3.08
N THR A 6 -0.33 -11.34 3.04
CA THR A 6 0.14 -10.06 3.58
C THR A 6 0.25 -9.05 2.45
N PHE A 7 -0.36 -7.89 2.65
CA PHE A 7 -0.40 -6.79 1.69
C PHE A 7 0.21 -5.54 2.32
N TRP A 8 1.42 -5.19 1.89
CA TRP A 8 2.06 -3.93 2.27
C TRP A 8 1.66 -2.84 1.29
N PHE A 9 1.18 -1.74 1.83
CA PHE A 9 0.57 -0.68 1.05
C PHE A 9 1.02 0.72 1.47
N ASP A 10 1.05 1.62 0.50
CA ASP A 10 1.02 3.06 0.69
C ASP A 10 -0.29 3.59 0.08
N VAL A 11 -1.09 4.31 0.85
CA VAL A 11 -2.42 4.76 0.40
C VAL A 11 -2.34 5.77 -0.75
N SER A 12 -1.23 6.49 -0.88
CA SER A 12 -1.01 7.45 -1.97
C SER A 12 -0.63 6.77 -3.30
N CYS A 13 -0.22 5.49 -3.26
CA CYS A 13 0.25 4.76 -4.42
C CYS A 13 -0.93 4.22 -5.27
N PRO A 14 -1.06 4.62 -6.55
CA PRO A 14 -2.15 4.14 -7.40
C PRO A 14 -2.06 2.65 -7.70
N PHE A 15 -0.85 2.08 -7.74
CA PHE A 15 -0.68 0.63 -7.91
C PHE A 15 -1.11 -0.16 -6.66
N CYS A 16 -0.90 0.39 -5.45
CA CYS A 16 -1.48 -0.17 -4.24
C CYS A 16 -3.00 -0.18 -4.31
N TRP A 17 -3.61 0.92 -4.79
CA TRP A 17 -5.04 1.01 -4.93
C TRP A 17 -5.60 -0.08 -5.85
N ILE A 18 -5.08 -0.20 -7.07
CA ILE A 18 -5.52 -1.22 -8.03
C ILE A 18 -5.33 -2.63 -7.47
N THR A 19 -4.17 -2.90 -6.87
CA THR A 19 -3.86 -4.22 -6.30
C THR A 19 -4.78 -4.55 -5.12
N SER A 20 -5.09 -3.58 -4.27
CA SER A 20 -6.00 -3.78 -3.14
C SER A 20 -7.41 -4.14 -3.60
N ARG A 21 -7.91 -3.50 -4.65
CA ARG A 21 -9.24 -3.83 -5.20
C ARG A 21 -9.26 -5.24 -5.78
N TRP A 22 -8.18 -5.60 -6.49
CA TRP A 22 -8.04 -6.96 -7.01
C TRP A 22 -7.96 -8.01 -5.88
N ILE A 23 -7.21 -7.78 -4.81
CA ILE A 23 -7.13 -8.72 -3.67
C ILE A 23 -8.49 -8.87 -3.00
N LYS A 24 -9.26 -7.79 -2.86
CA LYS A 24 -10.62 -7.84 -2.28
C LYS A 24 -11.58 -8.68 -3.14
N GLU A 25 -11.47 -8.65 -4.47
CA GLU A 25 -12.21 -9.55 -5.36
C GLU A 25 -11.77 -11.01 -5.18
N VAL A 26 -10.48 -11.25 -5.01
CA VAL A 26 -9.96 -12.60 -4.74
C VAL A 26 -10.48 -13.15 -3.41
N GLU A 27 -10.58 -12.31 -2.38
CA GLU A 27 -11.13 -12.67 -1.07
C GLU A 27 -12.58 -13.18 -1.15
N GLN A 28 -13.38 -12.67 -2.09
CA GLN A 28 -14.76 -13.11 -2.30
C GLN A 28 -14.88 -14.52 -2.89
N VAL A 29 -13.84 -15.00 -3.61
CA VAL A 29 -13.86 -16.25 -4.36
C VAL A 29 -12.84 -17.28 -3.88
N ARG A 30 -12.05 -16.94 -2.88
CA ARG A 30 -11.02 -17.78 -2.26
C ARG A 30 -11.07 -17.64 -0.73
N ASP A 31 -10.81 -18.73 -0.03
CA ASP A 31 -10.65 -18.71 1.44
C ASP A 31 -9.27 -18.14 1.80
N ILE A 32 -9.17 -16.81 1.74
CA ILE A 32 -7.98 -16.05 2.14
C ILE A 32 -8.33 -15.05 3.24
N THR A 33 -7.33 -14.68 4.02
CA THR A 33 -7.41 -13.57 4.98
C THR A 33 -6.30 -12.58 4.65
N ILE A 34 -6.64 -11.30 4.52
CA ILE A 34 -5.68 -10.25 4.15
C ILE A 34 -5.15 -9.59 5.43
N ASP A 35 -3.83 -9.61 5.56
CA ASP A 35 -3.08 -8.90 6.60
C ASP A 35 -2.58 -7.58 6.00
N TRP A 36 -3.21 -6.49 6.40
CA TRP A 36 -2.90 -5.16 5.91
C TRP A 36 -1.73 -4.57 6.70
N VAL A 37 -0.65 -4.18 6.04
CA VAL A 37 0.55 -3.64 6.68
C VAL A 37 0.94 -2.32 6.03
N PRO A 38 1.06 -1.21 6.78
CA PRO A 38 1.55 0.04 6.23
C PRO A 38 2.99 -0.08 5.74
N MET A 39 3.27 0.44 4.56
CA MET A 39 4.61 0.84 4.14
C MET A 39 4.53 2.23 3.52
N SER A 40 5.66 2.89 3.29
CA SER A 40 5.64 4.28 2.85
C SER A 40 6.65 4.56 1.75
N LEU A 41 6.19 5.20 0.68
CA LEU A 41 7.05 5.77 -0.36
C LEU A 41 7.87 6.95 0.18
N SER A 42 7.34 7.68 1.16
CA SER A 42 8.08 8.75 1.83
C SER A 42 9.28 8.20 2.61
N VAL A 43 9.09 7.10 3.36
CA VAL A 43 10.20 6.40 4.03
C VAL A 43 11.18 5.82 3.03
N LEU A 44 10.70 5.20 1.95
CA LEU A 44 11.54 4.60 0.92
C LEU A 44 12.46 5.63 0.24
N ASN A 45 11.97 6.85 0.08
CA ASN A 45 12.66 7.93 -0.65
C ASN A 45 13.28 8.99 0.27
N ASP A 46 13.21 8.78 1.57
CA ASP A 46 13.81 9.69 2.55
C ASP A 46 15.32 9.80 2.36
N GLY A 47 15.81 11.05 2.26
CA GLY A 47 17.23 11.34 2.03
C GLY A 47 17.74 11.06 0.62
N ARG A 48 16.89 10.68 -0.34
CA ARG A 48 17.28 10.51 -1.75
C ARG A 48 17.26 11.83 -2.50
N ASP A 49 18.20 12.02 -3.41
CA ASP A 49 18.23 13.15 -4.35
C ASP A 49 17.37 12.81 -5.57
N LEU A 50 16.11 13.24 -5.54
CA LEU A 50 15.10 12.98 -6.57
C LEU A 50 14.52 14.31 -7.07
N ASP A 51 13.70 14.22 -8.13
CA ASP A 51 13.00 15.37 -8.68
C ASP A 51 12.27 16.18 -7.57
N PRO A 52 12.45 17.51 -7.51
CA PRO A 52 11.88 18.34 -6.44
C PRO A 52 10.36 18.29 -6.34
N ASP A 53 9.62 18.17 -7.46
CA ASP A 53 8.17 18.07 -7.42
C ASP A 53 7.72 16.70 -6.96
N TYR A 54 8.50 15.67 -7.24
CA TYR A 54 8.28 14.34 -6.68
C TYR A 54 8.53 14.35 -5.16
N MET A 55 9.58 15.00 -4.69
CA MET A 55 9.87 15.11 -3.25
C MET A 55 8.77 15.86 -2.49
N LYS A 56 8.19 16.93 -3.06
CA LYS A 56 7.02 17.62 -2.46
C LYS A 56 5.81 16.69 -2.32
N LYS A 57 5.61 15.73 -3.24
CA LYS A 57 4.58 14.69 -3.08
C LYS A 57 4.93 13.72 -1.95
N MET A 58 6.21 13.37 -1.79
CA MET A 58 6.65 12.54 -0.67
C MET A 58 6.44 13.25 0.68
N GLU A 59 6.66 14.56 0.76
CA GLU A 59 6.33 15.36 1.94
C GLU A 59 4.85 15.24 2.30
N ALA A 60 3.94 15.39 1.32
CA ALA A 60 2.51 15.25 1.55
C ALA A 60 2.13 13.84 2.04
N ASN A 61 2.79 12.81 1.55
CA ASN A 61 2.46 11.42 1.84
C ASN A 61 2.90 10.95 3.24
N TRP A 62 3.76 11.70 3.95
CA TRP A 62 4.10 11.39 5.34
C TRP A 62 2.88 11.37 6.26
N GLY A 63 1.99 12.34 6.14
CA GLY A 63 0.80 12.45 6.99
C GLY A 63 -0.07 11.19 6.95
N PRO A 64 -0.60 10.78 5.80
CA PRO A 64 -1.38 9.56 5.69
C PRO A 64 -0.62 8.32 6.18
N ALA A 65 0.67 8.15 5.83
CA ALA A 65 1.47 7.01 6.24
C ALA A 65 1.60 6.90 7.77
N ARG A 66 1.81 8.02 8.47
CA ARG A 66 1.86 8.10 9.93
C ARG A 66 0.55 7.70 10.58
N VAL A 67 -0.57 8.19 10.04
CA VAL A 67 -1.91 7.82 10.54
C VAL A 67 -2.15 6.32 10.39
N PHE A 68 -1.82 5.74 9.24
CA PHE A 68 -1.92 4.29 9.08
C PHE A 68 -1.03 3.51 10.05
N ALA A 69 0.19 3.99 10.34
CA ALA A 69 1.05 3.35 11.33
C ALA A 69 0.49 3.43 12.76
N ALA A 70 -0.14 4.56 13.11
CA ALA A 70 -0.81 4.71 14.40
C ALA A 70 -2.01 3.76 14.54
N VAL A 71 -2.87 3.70 13.52
CA VAL A 71 -4.02 2.79 13.49
C VAL A 71 -3.55 1.33 13.47
N ALA A 72 -2.54 0.99 12.68
CA ALA A 72 -1.98 -0.37 12.65
C ALA A 72 -1.46 -0.85 14.01
N THR A 73 -1.04 0.09 14.87
CA THR A 73 -0.51 -0.23 16.19
C THR A 73 -1.61 -0.49 17.22
N ARG A 74 -2.77 0.14 17.08
CA ARG A 74 -3.85 0.12 18.09
C ARG A 74 -5.08 -0.66 17.64
N GLU A 75 -5.46 -0.53 16.38
CA GLU A 75 -6.70 -1.07 15.79
C GLU A 75 -6.42 -1.63 14.39
N PRO A 76 -5.53 -2.66 14.27
CA PRO A 76 -5.11 -3.19 12.97
C PRO A 76 -6.27 -3.73 12.12
N GLU A 77 -7.36 -4.16 12.74
CA GLU A 77 -8.59 -4.62 12.08
C GLU A 77 -9.32 -3.50 11.31
N LYS A 78 -9.03 -2.24 11.64
CA LYS A 78 -9.61 -1.07 10.98
C LYS A 78 -8.85 -0.61 9.72
N LEU A 79 -7.70 -1.20 9.43
CA LEU A 79 -6.85 -0.76 8.32
C LEU A 79 -7.51 -0.91 6.95
N ASP A 80 -8.21 -2.02 6.68
CA ASP A 80 -8.91 -2.25 5.40
C ASP A 80 -10.00 -1.19 5.17
N GLU A 81 -10.80 -0.91 6.20
CA GLU A 81 -11.87 0.08 6.17
C GLU A 81 -11.31 1.48 5.91
N LEU A 82 -10.36 1.93 6.73
CA LEU A 82 -9.71 3.24 6.58
C LEU A 82 -9.01 3.37 5.22
N TYR A 83 -8.30 2.31 4.78
CA TYR A 83 -7.64 2.30 3.48
C TYR A 83 -8.63 2.44 2.33
N THR A 84 -9.78 1.75 2.42
CA THR A 84 -10.81 1.82 1.39
C THR A 84 -11.44 3.22 1.33
N ILE A 85 -11.74 3.83 2.47
CA ILE A 85 -12.33 5.16 2.55
C ILE A 85 -11.34 6.21 2.01
N LEU A 86 -10.15 6.31 2.59
CA LEU A 86 -9.16 7.31 2.21
C LEU A 86 -8.67 7.10 0.77
N GLY A 87 -8.43 5.86 0.38
CA GLY A 87 -8.01 5.51 -0.97
C GLY A 87 -9.07 5.85 -2.03
N THR A 88 -10.37 5.69 -1.72
CA THR A 88 -11.45 6.13 -2.61
C THR A 88 -11.41 7.65 -2.81
N LYS A 89 -11.24 8.42 -1.75
CA LYS A 89 -11.14 9.88 -1.83
C LYS A 89 -9.92 10.30 -2.67
N ILE A 90 -8.78 9.66 -2.49
CA ILE A 90 -7.54 9.97 -3.22
C ILE A 90 -7.64 9.57 -4.69
N HIS A 91 -8.04 8.33 -5.00
CA HIS A 91 -7.88 7.76 -6.34
C HIS A 91 -9.13 7.91 -7.22
N HIS A 92 -10.33 7.93 -6.62
CA HIS A 92 -11.59 8.13 -7.37
C HIS A 92 -12.13 9.55 -7.18
N GLY A 93 -11.96 10.15 -5.99
CA GLY A 93 -12.40 11.52 -5.70
C GLY A 93 -11.48 12.61 -6.27
N GLN A 94 -10.44 12.24 -7.03
CA GLN A 94 -9.46 13.16 -7.62
C GLN A 94 -8.76 14.08 -6.59
N GLN A 95 -8.64 13.63 -5.34
CA GLN A 95 -7.99 14.37 -4.27
C GLN A 95 -6.54 13.93 -4.01
N GLY A 96 -5.98 13.14 -4.91
CA GLY A 96 -4.58 12.69 -4.88
C GLY A 96 -3.60 13.72 -5.44
N GLY A 97 -2.31 13.37 -5.41
CA GLY A 97 -1.24 14.19 -6.00
C GLY A 97 -0.94 15.49 -5.24
N LYS A 98 -1.41 15.61 -4.00
CA LYS A 98 -1.14 16.75 -3.12
C LYS A 98 0.36 16.90 -2.84
N GLN A 99 0.81 18.11 -2.52
CA GLN A 99 2.21 18.46 -2.32
C GLN A 99 2.41 19.24 -1.01
N GLY A 100 3.54 19.00 -0.36
CA GLY A 100 3.93 19.63 0.90
C GLY A 100 3.30 18.99 2.14
N TYR A 101 3.97 19.17 3.27
CA TYR A 101 3.48 18.65 4.56
C TYR A 101 2.09 19.17 4.90
N GLY A 102 1.28 18.35 5.55
CA GLY A 102 -0.08 18.69 5.97
C GLY A 102 -1.14 18.73 4.85
N ALA A 103 -0.76 18.55 3.59
CA ALA A 103 -1.66 18.69 2.46
C ALA A 103 -2.85 17.69 2.47
N TYR A 104 -2.73 16.59 3.18
CA TYR A 104 -3.80 15.59 3.35
C TYR A 104 -4.57 15.70 4.67
N ASN A 105 -4.28 16.66 5.55
CA ASN A 105 -4.82 16.69 6.92
C ASN A 105 -6.36 16.75 6.98
N GLU A 106 -6.99 17.54 6.12
CA GLU A 106 -8.45 17.60 6.04
C GLU A 106 -9.02 16.26 5.59
N LEU A 107 -8.46 15.67 4.54
CA LEU A 107 -8.89 14.40 4.00
C LEU A 107 -8.71 13.23 4.99
N ILE A 108 -7.65 13.29 5.80
CA ILE A 108 -7.40 12.36 6.90
C ILE A 108 -8.50 12.46 7.95
N ARG A 109 -8.84 13.68 8.41
CA ARG A 109 -9.90 13.89 9.42
C ARG A 109 -11.25 13.39 8.92
N GLU A 110 -11.59 13.68 7.68
CA GLU A 110 -12.81 13.16 7.06
C GLU A 110 -12.81 11.63 7.02
N ALA A 111 -11.71 11.01 6.57
CA ALA A 111 -11.64 9.56 6.45
C ALA A 111 -11.70 8.85 7.81
N LEU A 112 -11.08 9.42 8.85
CA LEU A 112 -11.18 8.90 10.21
C LEU A 112 -12.62 8.98 10.74
N ALA A 113 -13.32 10.09 10.51
CA ALA A 113 -14.71 10.24 10.89
C ALA A 113 -15.62 9.24 10.16
N ASP A 114 -15.44 9.08 8.85
CA ASP A 114 -16.19 8.12 8.03
C ASP A 114 -15.93 6.67 8.45
N ALA A 115 -14.75 6.36 8.95
CA ALA A 115 -14.37 5.04 9.48
C ALA A 115 -14.78 4.81 10.95
N GLY A 116 -15.33 5.82 11.62
CA GLY A 116 -15.68 5.78 13.04
C GLY A 116 -14.46 5.60 13.95
N LEU A 117 -13.29 6.11 13.54
CA LEU A 117 -12.04 6.09 14.29
C LEU A 117 -11.89 7.33 15.14
N ASP A 118 -11.08 7.23 16.21
CA ASP A 118 -10.77 8.36 17.07
C ASP A 118 -10.10 9.49 16.25
N PRO A 119 -10.66 10.71 16.25
CA PRO A 119 -10.07 11.85 15.53
C PRO A 119 -8.65 12.19 16.02
N ALA A 120 -8.25 11.79 17.21
CA ALA A 120 -6.90 11.97 17.73
C ALA A 120 -5.82 11.25 16.88
N TYR A 121 -6.19 10.28 16.04
CA TYR A 121 -5.26 9.71 15.08
C TYR A 121 -4.76 10.74 14.06
N ALA A 122 -5.49 11.82 13.80
CA ALA A 122 -5.03 12.90 12.90
C ALA A 122 -3.84 13.69 13.46
N ASP A 123 -3.68 13.71 14.79
CA ASP A 123 -2.63 14.53 15.44
C ASP A 123 -1.22 14.05 15.12
N VAL A 124 -1.06 12.78 14.74
CA VAL A 124 0.27 12.25 14.38
C VAL A 124 0.70 12.62 12.95
N ALA A 125 -0.22 13.11 12.11
CA ALA A 125 0.05 13.35 10.69
C ALA A 125 1.24 14.31 10.46
N ASP A 126 1.34 15.34 11.30
CA ASP A 126 2.34 16.40 11.19
C ASP A 126 3.51 16.26 12.20
N THR A 127 3.60 15.10 12.88
CA THR A 127 4.63 14.83 13.88
C THR A 127 5.41 13.56 13.55
N ASP A 128 6.62 13.44 14.08
CA ASP A 128 7.48 12.26 13.92
C ASP A 128 7.27 11.19 15.02
N THR A 129 6.28 11.40 15.88
CA THR A 129 6.04 10.55 17.08
C THR A 129 5.81 9.07 16.77
N VAL A 130 5.40 8.75 15.56
CA VAL A 130 5.14 7.38 15.10
C VAL A 130 6.09 6.91 13.99
N ASP A 131 7.11 7.71 13.65
CA ASP A 131 8.01 7.42 12.52
C ASP A 131 8.78 6.11 12.74
N ASP A 132 9.22 5.82 13.96
CA ASP A 132 9.88 4.55 14.29
C ASP A 132 8.96 3.34 14.02
N LYS A 133 7.66 3.47 14.33
CA LYS A 133 6.67 2.44 14.06
C LYS A 133 6.43 2.28 12.56
N LEU A 134 6.28 3.39 11.84
CA LEU A 134 6.12 3.40 10.40
C LEU A 134 7.32 2.75 9.71
N ARG A 135 8.55 3.11 10.12
CA ARG A 135 9.79 2.53 9.60
C ARG A 135 9.89 1.03 9.93
N ALA A 136 9.46 0.61 11.12
CA ALA A 136 9.43 -0.80 11.49
C ALA A 136 8.45 -1.59 10.60
N PHE A 137 7.23 -1.11 10.37
CA PHE A 137 6.29 -1.72 9.43
C PHE A 137 6.87 -1.77 8.00
N HIS A 138 7.42 -0.65 7.51
CA HIS A 138 8.06 -0.58 6.21
C HIS A 138 9.18 -1.60 6.07
N GLN A 139 10.03 -1.75 7.09
CA GLN A 139 11.15 -2.68 7.08
C GLN A 139 10.69 -4.13 6.89
N THR A 140 9.53 -4.52 7.44
CA THR A 140 9.00 -5.88 7.24
C THR A 140 8.74 -6.20 5.76
N ALA A 141 8.40 -5.21 4.93
CA ALA A 141 8.31 -5.39 3.49
C ALA A 141 9.69 -5.53 2.86
N MET A 142 10.64 -4.68 3.26
CA MET A 142 12.02 -4.70 2.74
C MET A 142 12.73 -6.03 3.06
N ASP A 143 12.49 -6.61 4.22
CA ASP A 143 13.02 -7.92 4.62
C ASP A 143 12.54 -9.06 3.68
N GLU A 144 11.37 -8.91 3.09
CA GLU A 144 10.81 -9.91 2.16
C GLU A 144 11.30 -9.73 0.72
N VAL A 145 11.56 -8.50 0.27
CA VAL A 145 11.77 -8.21 -1.15
C VAL A 145 13.07 -7.48 -1.46
N GLY A 146 13.79 -7.00 -0.44
CA GLY A 146 14.98 -6.15 -0.59
C GLY A 146 14.64 -4.68 -0.85
N ASN A 147 15.66 -3.82 -0.88
CA ASN A 147 15.50 -2.36 -0.91
C ASN A 147 15.32 -1.76 -2.32
N ASP A 148 15.34 -2.58 -3.37
CA ASP A 148 15.26 -2.12 -4.77
C ASP A 148 13.84 -2.23 -5.34
N VAL A 149 12.83 -2.14 -4.49
CA VAL A 149 11.43 -2.29 -4.88
C VAL A 149 10.57 -1.16 -4.34
N GLY A 150 9.47 -0.87 -5.06
CA GLY A 150 8.43 0.05 -4.60
C GLY A 150 7.23 -0.66 -3.98
N THR A 151 6.12 0.07 -3.91
CA THR A 151 4.82 -0.43 -3.45
C THR A 151 3.91 -0.82 -4.63
N PRO A 152 2.95 -1.74 -4.46
CA PRO A 152 2.70 -2.59 -3.30
C PRO A 152 3.65 -3.79 -3.20
N VAL A 153 3.72 -4.41 -2.02
CA VAL A 153 4.29 -5.75 -1.85
C VAL A 153 3.17 -6.69 -1.44
N VAL A 154 3.11 -7.88 -2.05
CA VAL A 154 2.10 -8.90 -1.72
C VAL A 154 2.81 -10.23 -1.48
N LYS A 155 2.58 -10.82 -0.31
CA LYS A 155 3.08 -12.15 0.05
C LYS A 155 1.93 -13.13 0.13
N ILE A 156 1.96 -14.11 -0.77
CA ILE A 156 0.98 -15.20 -0.81
C ILE A 156 1.73 -16.47 -0.45
N ARG A 157 1.37 -17.13 0.63
CA ARG A 157 2.07 -18.28 1.22
C ARG A 157 3.57 -18.03 1.47
N ARG A 158 4.23 -18.83 2.28
CA ARG A 158 5.65 -18.71 2.63
C ARG A 158 6.65 -18.73 1.46
N HIS A 159 6.19 -18.91 0.20
CA HIS A 159 7.08 -19.17 -0.95
C HIS A 159 6.77 -18.39 -2.24
N ARG A 160 5.85 -17.41 -2.25
CA ARG A 160 5.63 -16.58 -3.45
C ARG A 160 5.46 -15.12 -3.08
N ILE A 161 6.40 -14.31 -3.56
CA ILE A 161 6.36 -12.85 -3.46
C ILE A 161 6.12 -12.31 -4.87
N LEU A 162 5.06 -11.50 -5.04
CA LEU A 162 4.84 -10.72 -6.25
C LEU A 162 5.52 -9.37 -6.07
N ARG A 163 6.49 -9.07 -6.94
CA ARG A 163 7.20 -7.80 -6.97
C ARG A 163 6.67 -6.96 -8.12
N PRO A 164 6.07 -5.78 -7.90
CA PRO A 164 5.81 -4.85 -8.97
C PRO A 164 7.14 -4.24 -9.45
N GLY A 165 7.32 -4.20 -10.77
CA GLY A 165 8.38 -3.41 -11.39
C GLY A 165 9.76 -4.03 -11.55
N ALA A 166 9.97 -5.33 -11.32
CA ALA A 166 11.13 -6.02 -11.85
C ALA A 166 11.01 -6.12 -13.37
N HIS A 167 11.53 -5.14 -14.10
CA HIS A 167 11.74 -5.29 -15.55
C HIS A 167 12.58 -6.55 -15.77
N PRO A 168 12.11 -7.53 -16.56
CA PRO A 168 12.92 -8.69 -16.87
C PRO A 168 14.13 -8.22 -17.70
N ARG A 169 15.32 -8.23 -17.09
CA ARG A 169 16.52 -8.36 -17.90
C ARG A 169 16.31 -9.62 -18.74
N SER A 170 16.24 -9.42 -20.05
CA SER A 170 16.02 -10.44 -21.08
C SER A 170 16.49 -11.83 -20.66
N PRO A 171 15.61 -12.84 -20.54
CA PRO A 171 16.02 -14.20 -20.31
C PRO A 171 16.00 -14.97 -21.61
N ARG A 172 17.11 -15.58 -21.90
CA ARG A 172 17.14 -16.70 -22.82
C ARG A 172 16.22 -17.82 -22.28
N ARG A 173 15.17 -18.15 -23.04
CA ARG A 173 14.46 -19.43 -23.09
C ARG A 173 14.18 -20.16 -21.76
N ARG A 174 13.09 -19.86 -21.04
CA ARG A 174 12.36 -20.86 -20.20
C ARG A 174 10.98 -20.45 -19.70
N SER A 175 10.18 -19.65 -20.39
CA SER A 175 8.89 -19.16 -19.89
C SER A 175 7.60 -19.69 -20.54
N ARG A 176 7.68 -20.73 -21.38
CA ARG A 176 6.45 -21.28 -22.01
C ARG A 176 5.52 -22.07 -21.07
N ARG A 177 5.98 -22.49 -19.88
CA ARG A 177 5.16 -23.29 -18.95
C ARG A 177 4.37 -22.46 -17.94
N ALA A 178 4.82 -21.26 -17.57
CA ALA A 178 4.13 -20.40 -16.60
C ALA A 178 2.88 -19.73 -17.21
N PHE A 179 2.93 -19.34 -18.49
CA PHE A 179 1.81 -18.72 -19.19
C PHE A 179 0.62 -19.65 -19.43
N ARG A 180 0.83 -20.97 -19.52
CA ARG A 180 -0.28 -21.92 -19.71
C ARG A 180 -1.16 -22.12 -18.49
N ARG A 181 -0.64 -21.91 -17.26
CA ARG A 181 -1.43 -22.05 -16.02
C ARG A 181 -2.25 -20.81 -15.69
N LEU A 182 -1.86 -19.63 -16.17
CA LEU A 182 -2.66 -18.39 -16.06
C LEU A 182 -3.83 -18.36 -17.07
N ARG A 183 -3.75 -19.12 -18.18
CA ARG A 183 -4.83 -19.19 -19.16
C ARG A 183 -6.04 -20.01 -18.69
N ALA A 184 -5.91 -20.84 -17.67
CA ALA A 184 -7.03 -21.63 -17.12
C ALA A 184 -7.90 -20.85 -16.11
N ALA A 185 -7.51 -19.62 -15.74
CA ALA A 185 -8.28 -18.71 -14.89
C ALA A 185 -9.07 -17.68 -15.70
N ARG A 186 -9.37 -17.98 -16.98
CA ARG A 186 -10.14 -17.07 -17.83
C ARG A 186 -11.61 -17.09 -17.45
N GLN A 187 -12.04 -15.98 -16.82
CA GLN A 187 -13.29 -15.26 -17.21
C GLN A 187 -13.40 -13.88 -16.52
N LEU A 188 -12.33 -13.10 -16.49
CA LEU A 188 -12.45 -11.67 -16.14
C LEU A 188 -11.69 -10.83 -17.21
N PRO A 189 -12.26 -9.73 -17.70
CA PRO A 189 -11.61 -8.88 -18.67
C PRO A 189 -10.42 -8.16 -18.05
N ILE A 190 -9.25 -8.34 -18.65
CA ILE A 190 -8.05 -7.55 -18.34
C ILE A 190 -8.17 -6.26 -19.16
N PHE A 191 -8.39 -5.14 -18.48
CA PHE A 191 -8.12 -3.83 -19.09
C PHE A 191 -6.64 -3.49 -18.86
N LEU A 192 -5.98 -3.22 -19.97
CA LEU A 192 -4.63 -2.63 -20.04
C LEU A 192 -4.65 -1.15 -19.64
#